data_16e13e7201e24fed08acf51cde36559c
#
_entry.id   16e13e7201e24fed08acf51cde36559c
#
_cell.length_a   1.000
_cell.length_b   1.000
_cell.length_c   1.000
_cell.angle_alpha   90.00
_cell.angle_beta   90.00
_cell.angle_gamma   90.00
#
_symmetry.space_group_name_H-M   'P 1'
#
loop_
_entity.id
_entity.type
_entity.pdbx_description
1 polymer ?
#
loop_
_entity_poly.entity_id
_entity_poly.type
_entity_poly.pdbx_seq_one_letter_code
_entity_poly.pdbx_strand_id
1 'polypeptide(L)'
;MSALPTPEFSRPVRLDQIGHISGSTSIVADAADATSLDRMCEQAKVIITTVGPYQLYGEPLLAACAKSGTHYADLCGEPAWMRQMIDKYEADAKASGARISFSSGFDSIPFDLGVLMLQKEARERFGAPCTTVRGRVRAMKGTFSGGTAASLAESMKAMARDPSLIKIMRSPFGLTPGFDGPDQPGGMVPKYESDLGKWAAPFVMAPINTKNVHRTNFLLGHPYGEDFRYDEMVLTSPGEAGKAAANAAAEMMKNPFGAKPPKPGEGPTPEERENGYYDVLFVGETEGGETLRYAVKGRYDPGYGSTSRMIGETGIGLLQSDAPGGIGTPGSILGEALVARLREHAEVTFEVEE
;
A
#
# COMPACT_ATOMS: atom_id res chain seq x y z
N MET A 1 -4.30 -3.03 38.37
CA MET A 1 -4.83 -3.36 37.05
C MET A 1 -5.91 -2.34 36.74
N SER A 2 -5.57 -1.27 36.06
CA SER A 2 -6.51 -0.22 35.64
C SER A 2 -7.08 -0.66 34.30
N ALA A 3 -8.38 -0.86 34.22
CA ALA A 3 -9.07 -1.14 32.96
C ALA A 3 -8.80 0.01 31.98
N LEU A 4 -8.32 -0.34 30.80
CA LEU A 4 -8.20 0.62 29.71
C LEU A 4 -9.59 1.17 29.40
N PRO A 5 -9.73 2.49 29.15
CA PRO A 5 -11.02 3.05 28.76
C PRO A 5 -11.46 2.39 27.45
N THR A 6 -12.68 1.88 27.44
CA THR A 6 -13.36 1.43 26.21
C THR A 6 -13.35 2.60 25.21
N PRO A 7 -12.82 2.40 23.99
CA PRO A 7 -12.80 3.46 23.00
C PRO A 7 -14.23 3.90 22.67
N GLU A 8 -14.47 5.19 22.54
CA GLU A 8 -15.75 5.80 22.10
C GLU A 8 -16.21 5.35 20.68
N PHE A 9 -15.51 4.42 20.06
CA PHE A 9 -15.75 3.92 18.71
C PHE A 9 -16.64 2.68 18.65
N SER A 10 -17.12 2.12 19.75
CA SER A 10 -18.11 1.04 19.76
C SER A 10 -19.54 1.58 19.54
N ARG A 11 -19.77 2.35 18.48
CA ARG A 11 -21.14 2.52 18.00
C ARG A 11 -21.52 1.23 17.26
N PRO A 12 -22.59 0.55 17.69
CA PRO A 12 -23.09 -0.60 16.94
C PRO A 12 -23.33 -0.12 15.50
N VAL A 13 -22.74 -0.84 14.52
CA VAL A 13 -23.03 -0.59 13.12
C VAL A 13 -24.53 -0.75 12.95
N ARG A 14 -25.22 0.32 12.57
CA ARG A 14 -26.63 0.25 12.24
C ARG A 14 -26.75 -0.49 10.93
N LEU A 15 -27.28 -1.70 10.98
CA LEU A 15 -27.51 -2.56 9.81
C LEU A 15 -28.43 -1.91 8.77
N ASP A 16 -29.26 -0.93 9.19
CA ASP A 16 -30.09 -0.10 8.32
C ASP A 16 -29.30 0.91 7.47
N GLN A 17 -28.01 1.16 7.78
CA GLN A 17 -27.13 2.04 7.02
C GLN A 17 -26.28 1.29 5.99
N ILE A 18 -26.25 -0.03 6.04
CA ILE A 18 -25.62 -0.85 5.01
C ILE A 18 -26.63 -0.96 3.88
N GLY A 19 -26.35 -0.30 2.74
CA GLY A 19 -27.20 -0.43 1.55
C GLY A 19 -27.44 -1.90 1.24
N HIS A 20 -28.70 -2.28 1.07
CA HIS A 20 -29.07 -3.64 0.71
C HIS A 20 -28.50 -3.99 -0.67
N ILE A 21 -27.40 -4.73 -0.69
CA ILE A 21 -26.96 -5.45 -1.88
C ILE A 21 -27.85 -6.69 -1.97
N SER A 22 -28.63 -6.80 -3.03
CA SER A 22 -29.51 -7.97 -3.27
C SER A 22 -28.69 -9.26 -3.17
N GLY A 23 -29.13 -10.18 -2.31
CA GLY A 23 -28.46 -11.46 -2.09
C GLY A 23 -27.35 -11.43 -1.02
N SER A 24 -27.13 -10.32 -0.33
CA SER A 24 -26.16 -10.25 0.77
C SER A 24 -26.76 -10.76 2.09
N THR A 25 -25.92 -11.40 2.91
CA THR A 25 -26.22 -11.79 4.29
C THR A 25 -25.33 -11.00 5.23
N SER A 26 -25.88 -10.45 6.32
CA SER A 26 -25.10 -9.72 7.32
C SER A 26 -24.65 -10.69 8.43
N ILE A 27 -23.36 -10.65 8.74
CA ILE A 27 -22.75 -11.35 9.88
C ILE A 27 -22.26 -10.28 10.86
N VAL A 28 -22.70 -10.36 12.12
CA VAL A 28 -22.19 -9.49 13.18
C VAL A 28 -20.99 -10.17 13.83
N ALA A 29 -19.85 -9.48 13.80
CA ALA A 29 -18.62 -9.93 14.46
C ALA A 29 -17.99 -8.76 15.25
N ASP A 30 -17.45 -9.08 16.42
CA ASP A 30 -16.74 -8.12 17.28
C ASP A 30 -15.23 -8.34 17.10
N ALA A 31 -14.51 -7.29 16.73
CA ALA A 31 -13.05 -7.34 16.56
C ALA A 31 -12.29 -7.67 17.86
N ALA A 32 -12.94 -7.54 19.03
CA ALA A 32 -12.37 -7.94 20.32
C ALA A 32 -12.74 -9.36 20.76
N ASP A 33 -13.67 -10.04 20.04
CA ASP A 33 -14.08 -11.41 20.32
C ASP A 33 -13.56 -12.39 19.25
N ALA A 34 -12.48 -13.10 19.58
CA ALA A 34 -11.86 -14.07 18.70
C ALA A 34 -12.85 -15.15 18.22
N THR A 35 -13.77 -15.59 19.07
CA THR A 35 -14.77 -16.63 18.71
C THR A 35 -15.74 -16.10 17.64
N SER A 36 -16.11 -14.84 17.70
CA SER A 36 -16.96 -14.22 16.68
C SER A 36 -16.23 -14.06 15.34
N LEU A 37 -14.93 -13.76 15.37
CA LEU A 37 -14.10 -13.66 14.18
C LEU A 37 -13.86 -15.04 13.55
N ASP A 38 -13.60 -16.08 14.33
CA ASP A 38 -13.44 -17.44 13.83
C ASP A 38 -14.71 -17.89 13.11
N ARG A 39 -15.90 -17.69 13.71
CA ARG A 39 -17.20 -17.99 13.05
C ARG A 39 -17.44 -17.20 11.76
N MET A 40 -16.95 -15.98 11.68
CA MET A 40 -17.04 -15.19 10.45
C MET A 40 -16.10 -15.77 9.38
N CYS A 41 -14.87 -16.15 9.73
CA CYS A 41 -13.93 -16.79 8.82
C CYS A 41 -14.43 -18.13 8.27
N GLU A 42 -15.11 -18.95 9.10
CA GLU A 42 -15.72 -20.22 8.66
C GLU A 42 -16.75 -20.04 7.54
N GLN A 43 -17.37 -18.87 7.44
CA GLN A 43 -18.42 -18.56 6.46
C GLN A 43 -17.88 -17.78 5.24
N ALA A 44 -16.59 -17.40 5.23
CA ALA A 44 -16.02 -16.56 4.19
C ALA A 44 -14.77 -17.22 3.59
N LYS A 45 -14.62 -17.15 2.27
CA LYS A 45 -13.38 -17.57 1.59
C LYS A 45 -12.34 -16.45 1.55
N VAL A 46 -12.78 -15.21 1.57
CA VAL A 46 -11.93 -14.02 1.62
C VAL A 46 -12.59 -12.95 2.49
N ILE A 47 -11.78 -12.24 3.25
CA ILE A 47 -12.20 -11.06 4.00
C ILE A 47 -11.43 -9.85 3.48
N ILE A 48 -12.18 -8.81 3.14
CA ILE A 48 -11.65 -7.48 2.83
C ILE A 48 -11.94 -6.61 4.04
N THR A 49 -10.90 -6.02 4.65
CA THR A 49 -11.07 -5.19 5.83
C THR A 49 -10.52 -3.78 5.63
N THR A 50 -11.27 -2.81 6.11
CA THR A 50 -10.87 -1.40 6.17
C THR A 50 -10.86 -0.88 7.62
N VAL A 51 -10.86 -1.79 8.59
CA VAL A 51 -10.92 -1.48 10.02
C VAL A 51 -9.51 -1.15 10.51
N GLY A 52 -9.19 0.12 10.57
CA GLY A 52 -7.93 0.67 11.10
C GLY A 52 -8.16 1.64 12.26
N PRO A 53 -7.10 2.07 12.97
CA PRO A 53 -5.69 1.66 12.84
C PRO A 53 -5.47 0.17 13.10
N TYR A 54 -4.71 -0.48 12.20
CA TYR A 54 -4.53 -1.94 12.24
C TYR A 54 -3.76 -2.42 13.46
N GLN A 55 -2.80 -1.63 13.94
CA GLN A 55 -2.06 -1.93 15.17
C GLN A 55 -2.94 -1.94 16.43
N LEU A 56 -4.17 -1.40 16.38
CA LEU A 56 -5.12 -1.45 17.48
C LEU A 56 -6.15 -2.57 17.33
N TYR A 57 -6.56 -2.87 16.09
CA TYR A 57 -7.73 -3.72 15.84
C TYR A 57 -7.49 -4.85 14.84
N GLY A 58 -6.39 -4.84 14.08
CA GLY A 58 -6.19 -5.73 12.94
C GLY A 58 -5.76 -7.16 13.30
N GLU A 59 -4.98 -7.32 14.37
CA GLU A 59 -4.34 -8.60 14.69
C GLU A 59 -5.34 -9.76 14.91
N PRO A 60 -6.44 -9.62 15.68
CA PRO A 60 -7.34 -10.75 15.91
C PRO A 60 -7.96 -11.31 14.63
N LEU A 61 -8.37 -10.43 13.71
CA LEU A 61 -8.94 -10.85 12.43
C LEU A 61 -7.89 -11.50 11.52
N LEU A 62 -6.70 -10.91 11.43
CA LEU A 62 -5.60 -11.49 10.66
C LEU A 62 -5.23 -12.88 11.17
N ALA A 63 -5.14 -13.05 12.49
CA ALA A 63 -4.86 -14.33 13.12
C ALA A 63 -5.92 -15.39 12.81
N ALA A 64 -7.21 -15.02 12.85
CA ALA A 64 -8.30 -15.91 12.49
C ALA A 64 -8.19 -16.34 11.01
N CYS A 65 -7.96 -15.40 10.09
CA CYS A 65 -7.76 -15.69 8.67
C CYS A 65 -6.54 -16.60 8.43
N ALA A 66 -5.40 -16.27 9.04
CA ALA A 66 -4.17 -17.06 8.88
C ALA A 66 -4.34 -18.53 9.32
N LYS A 67 -5.09 -18.76 10.39
CA LYS A 67 -5.34 -20.12 10.94
C LYS A 67 -6.40 -20.90 10.14
N SER A 68 -7.47 -20.24 9.71
CA SER A 68 -8.60 -20.89 9.04
C SER A 68 -8.38 -21.18 7.56
N GLY A 69 -7.37 -20.58 6.92
CA GLY A 69 -7.18 -20.63 5.48
C GLY A 69 -8.03 -19.61 4.70
N THR A 70 -8.73 -18.71 5.42
CA THR A 70 -9.49 -17.62 4.82
C THR A 70 -8.54 -16.56 4.27
N HIS A 71 -8.70 -16.16 3.01
CA HIS A 71 -7.87 -15.12 2.41
C HIS A 71 -8.18 -13.75 3.01
N TYR A 72 -7.20 -12.84 2.96
CA TYR A 72 -7.30 -11.54 3.61
C TYR A 72 -6.70 -10.44 2.74
N ALA A 73 -7.40 -9.32 2.63
CA ALA A 73 -6.87 -8.10 2.03
C ALA A 73 -7.20 -6.88 2.90
N ASP A 74 -6.25 -5.97 3.04
CA ASP A 74 -6.41 -4.72 3.79
C ASP A 74 -5.82 -3.50 3.08
N LEU A 75 -5.95 -2.35 3.73
CA LEU A 75 -5.38 -1.06 3.31
C LEU A 75 -4.27 -0.59 4.27
N CYS A 76 -3.57 -1.53 4.91
CA CYS A 76 -2.61 -1.20 5.95
C CYS A 76 -1.39 -0.44 5.40
N GLY A 77 -1.13 0.73 5.99
CA GLY A 77 0.07 1.54 5.77
C GLY A 77 0.93 1.66 7.04
N GLU A 78 0.95 0.63 7.92
CA GLU A 78 1.60 0.61 9.23
C GLU A 78 2.76 -0.42 9.24
N PRO A 79 3.96 -0.09 8.68
CA PRO A 79 5.02 -1.08 8.42
C PRO A 79 5.52 -1.83 9.67
N ALA A 80 5.54 -1.17 10.82
CA ALA A 80 5.96 -1.83 12.06
C ALA A 80 4.99 -2.95 12.47
N TRP A 81 3.67 -2.68 12.40
CA TRP A 81 2.65 -3.68 12.65
C TRP A 81 2.67 -4.79 11.58
N MET A 82 2.76 -4.42 10.29
CA MET A 82 2.86 -5.41 9.21
C MET A 82 4.02 -6.38 9.45
N ARG A 83 5.20 -5.87 9.86
CA ARG A 83 6.36 -6.70 10.16
C ARG A 83 6.11 -7.64 11.33
N GLN A 84 5.49 -7.18 12.41
CA GLN A 84 5.11 -8.03 13.54
C GLN A 84 4.15 -9.14 13.11
N MET A 85 3.18 -8.83 12.25
CA MET A 85 2.22 -9.82 11.73
C MET A 85 2.90 -10.84 10.80
N ILE A 86 3.83 -10.41 9.97
CA ILE A 86 4.65 -11.29 9.13
C ILE A 86 5.42 -12.27 10.03
N ASP A 87 6.17 -11.76 11.00
CA ASP A 87 7.00 -12.57 11.88
C ASP A 87 6.17 -13.57 12.71
N LYS A 88 4.92 -13.23 13.04
CA LYS A 88 4.07 -14.04 13.91
C LYS A 88 3.20 -15.05 13.16
N TYR A 89 2.66 -14.71 11.99
CA TYR A 89 1.60 -15.47 11.33
C TYR A 89 1.96 -16.00 9.94
N GLU A 90 3.15 -15.74 9.41
CA GLU A 90 3.59 -16.25 8.11
C GLU A 90 3.53 -17.78 8.04
N ALA A 91 3.97 -18.46 9.12
CA ALA A 91 3.96 -19.92 9.17
C ALA A 91 2.52 -20.49 9.18
N ASP A 92 1.63 -19.87 9.95
CA ASP A 92 0.22 -20.29 10.02
C ASP A 92 -0.47 -20.09 8.66
N ALA A 93 -0.26 -18.94 8.00
CA ALA A 93 -0.82 -18.65 6.70
C ALA A 93 -0.32 -19.61 5.61
N LYS A 94 0.98 -19.98 5.65
CA LYS A 94 1.53 -21.02 4.75
C LYS A 94 0.91 -22.38 5.00
N ALA A 95 0.77 -22.77 6.26
CA ALA A 95 0.24 -24.08 6.63
C ALA A 95 -1.24 -24.25 6.27
N SER A 96 -2.04 -23.20 6.45
CA SER A 96 -3.49 -23.21 6.17
C SER A 96 -3.83 -22.98 4.70
N GLY A 97 -2.91 -22.40 3.92
CA GLY A 97 -3.15 -21.95 2.56
C GLY A 97 -3.77 -20.55 2.46
N ALA A 98 -3.90 -19.82 3.56
CA ALA A 98 -4.39 -18.45 3.57
C ALA A 98 -3.45 -17.52 2.80
N ARG A 99 -3.98 -16.78 1.83
CA ARG A 99 -3.26 -15.70 1.12
C ARG A 99 -3.61 -14.38 1.77
N ILE A 100 -2.63 -13.74 2.37
CA ILE A 100 -2.80 -12.49 3.11
C ILE A 100 -2.07 -11.39 2.37
N SER A 101 -2.81 -10.38 1.87
CA SER A 101 -2.30 -9.25 1.12
C SER A 101 -2.48 -7.96 1.90
N PHE A 102 -1.38 -7.35 2.33
CA PHE A 102 -1.39 -6.01 2.91
C PHE A 102 -1.38 -4.93 1.83
N SER A 103 -1.75 -3.70 2.23
CA SER A 103 -1.60 -2.49 1.40
C SER A 103 -2.28 -2.62 0.02
N SER A 104 -3.50 -3.17 -0.01
CA SER A 104 -4.23 -3.49 -1.23
C SER A 104 -5.05 -2.30 -1.79
N GLY A 105 -4.57 -1.07 -1.61
CA GLY A 105 -5.15 0.17 -2.12
C GLY A 105 -4.15 0.99 -2.92
N PHE A 106 -4.43 2.30 -3.08
CA PHE A 106 -3.49 3.21 -3.73
C PHE A 106 -2.11 3.18 -3.07
N ASP A 107 -2.09 3.00 -1.77
CA ASP A 107 -0.89 2.70 -1.02
C ASP A 107 -0.90 1.17 -0.75
N SER A 108 -0.27 0.31 -1.61
CA SER A 108 0.81 0.62 -2.55
C SER A 108 0.59 0.05 -3.97
N ILE A 109 -0.62 -0.35 -4.38
CA ILE A 109 -0.82 -1.13 -5.62
C ILE A 109 -0.22 -0.47 -6.88
N PRO A 110 -0.47 0.82 -7.20
CA PRO A 110 0.09 1.42 -8.42
C PRO A 110 1.62 1.43 -8.46
N PHE A 111 2.24 1.51 -7.30
CA PHE A 111 3.70 1.55 -7.16
C PHE A 111 4.32 0.15 -7.26
N ASP A 112 3.77 -0.81 -6.55
CA ASP A 112 4.21 -2.20 -6.55
C ASP A 112 4.04 -2.84 -7.93
N LEU A 113 2.84 -2.76 -8.51
CA LEU A 113 2.56 -3.30 -9.84
C LEU A 113 3.22 -2.48 -10.95
N GLY A 114 3.37 -1.17 -10.79
CA GLY A 114 4.07 -0.33 -11.76
C GLY A 114 5.53 -0.73 -11.92
N VAL A 115 6.24 -0.97 -10.80
CA VAL A 115 7.61 -1.48 -10.82
C VAL A 115 7.65 -2.91 -11.38
N LEU A 116 6.73 -3.79 -10.95
CA LEU A 116 6.65 -5.16 -11.46
C LEU A 116 6.54 -5.20 -12.99
N MET A 117 5.64 -4.40 -13.56
CA MET A 117 5.40 -4.34 -15.00
C MET A 117 6.56 -3.69 -15.76
N LEU A 118 7.16 -2.63 -15.21
CA LEU A 118 8.37 -2.03 -15.77
C LEU A 118 9.51 -3.05 -15.84
N GLN A 119 9.73 -3.79 -14.77
CA GLN A 119 10.77 -4.80 -14.67
C GLN A 119 10.53 -5.98 -15.63
N LYS A 120 9.29 -6.36 -15.85
CA LYS A 120 8.93 -7.35 -16.88
C LYS A 120 9.30 -6.84 -18.28
N GLU A 121 8.85 -5.63 -18.62
CA GLU A 121 9.11 -5.00 -19.92
C GLU A 121 10.63 -4.82 -20.18
N ALA A 122 11.38 -4.41 -19.14
CA ALA A 122 12.83 -4.28 -19.25
C ALA A 122 13.51 -5.62 -19.61
N ARG A 123 13.12 -6.71 -18.96
CA ARG A 123 13.64 -8.03 -19.28
C ARG A 123 13.26 -8.48 -20.70
N GLU A 124 12.04 -8.18 -21.15
CA GLU A 124 11.58 -8.52 -22.49
C GLU A 124 12.32 -7.72 -23.58
N ARG A 125 12.59 -6.43 -23.34
CA ARG A 125 13.26 -5.55 -24.32
C ARG A 125 14.77 -5.63 -24.29
N PHE A 126 15.35 -5.66 -23.09
CA PHE A 126 16.80 -5.52 -22.90
C PHE A 126 17.49 -6.82 -22.45
N GLY A 127 16.71 -7.86 -22.10
CA GLY A 127 17.23 -9.10 -21.54
C GLY A 127 17.71 -9.00 -20.09
N ALA A 128 17.56 -7.84 -19.45
CA ALA A 128 18.01 -7.54 -18.09
C ALA A 128 16.99 -6.70 -17.31
N PRO A 129 16.94 -6.82 -15.98
CA PRO A 129 16.11 -5.93 -15.15
C PRO A 129 16.74 -4.54 -15.05
N CYS A 130 15.94 -3.55 -14.69
CA CYS A 130 16.44 -2.25 -14.26
C CYS A 130 16.97 -2.35 -12.83
N THR A 131 18.24 -2.05 -12.62
CA THR A 131 18.87 -2.02 -11.28
C THR A 131 18.47 -0.79 -10.47
N THR A 132 17.98 0.25 -11.15
CA THR A 132 17.45 1.45 -10.51
C THR A 132 16.11 1.82 -11.12
N VAL A 133 15.11 2.08 -10.27
CA VAL A 133 13.80 2.60 -10.70
C VAL A 133 13.43 3.80 -9.84
N ARG A 134 12.96 4.87 -10.47
CA ARG A 134 12.48 6.08 -9.82
C ARG A 134 10.98 6.24 -10.06
N GLY A 135 10.15 6.14 -9.02
CA GLY A 135 8.72 6.46 -9.06
C GLY A 135 8.51 7.96 -8.93
N ARG A 136 7.76 8.56 -9.85
CA ARG A 136 7.51 10.01 -9.89
C ARG A 136 6.04 10.30 -10.08
N VAL A 137 5.38 10.75 -9.01
CA VAL A 137 3.99 11.22 -9.08
C VAL A 137 3.95 12.52 -9.86
N ARG A 138 3.43 12.48 -11.08
CA ARG A 138 3.37 13.65 -12.01
C ARG A 138 2.18 14.53 -11.74
N ALA A 139 1.06 13.90 -11.39
CA ALA A 139 -0.18 14.58 -11.06
C ALA A 139 -1.04 13.69 -10.16
N MET A 140 -1.76 14.31 -9.25
CA MET A 140 -2.68 13.62 -8.36
C MET A 140 -3.73 14.63 -7.88
N LYS A 141 -4.99 14.19 -7.87
CA LYS A 141 -6.11 14.95 -7.30
C LYS A 141 -6.90 14.03 -6.39
N GLY A 142 -6.90 14.36 -5.11
CA GLY A 142 -7.57 13.64 -4.04
C GLY A 142 -7.19 14.20 -2.68
N THR A 143 -7.87 13.74 -1.65
CA THR A 143 -7.60 14.11 -0.26
C THR A 143 -7.30 12.90 0.59
N PHE A 144 -6.58 13.09 1.69
CA PHE A 144 -6.32 12.02 2.65
C PHE A 144 -7.57 11.63 3.42
N SER A 145 -7.70 10.34 3.74
CA SER A 145 -8.73 9.86 4.63
C SER A 145 -8.38 10.07 6.10
N GLY A 146 -9.40 10.18 6.95
CA GLY A 146 -9.21 10.22 8.40
C GLY A 146 -8.57 8.93 8.95
N GLY A 147 -8.76 7.80 8.26
CA GLY A 147 -8.08 6.54 8.58
C GLY A 147 -6.56 6.65 8.45
N THR A 148 -6.06 7.23 7.35
CA THR A 148 -4.62 7.45 7.13
C THR A 148 -4.01 8.34 8.23
N ALA A 149 -4.72 9.43 8.59
CA ALA A 149 -4.26 10.32 9.65
C ALA A 149 -4.22 9.62 11.03
N ALA A 150 -5.22 8.80 11.35
CA ALA A 150 -5.27 8.03 12.59
C ALA A 150 -4.15 6.98 12.66
N SER A 151 -3.89 6.24 11.58
CA SER A 151 -2.81 5.24 11.50
C SER A 151 -1.43 5.86 11.68
N LEU A 152 -1.16 7.03 11.07
CA LEU A 152 0.10 7.73 11.28
C LEU A 152 0.27 8.16 12.75
N ALA A 153 -0.77 8.74 13.36
CA ALA A 153 -0.72 9.16 14.77
C ALA A 153 -0.44 7.97 15.71
N GLU A 154 -1.08 6.83 15.49
CA GLU A 154 -0.84 5.62 16.29
C GLU A 154 0.56 5.05 16.04
N SER A 155 1.06 5.06 14.81
CA SER A 155 2.43 4.63 14.48
C SER A 155 3.48 5.47 15.21
N MET A 156 3.27 6.79 15.30
CA MET A 156 4.15 7.67 16.09
C MET A 156 4.11 7.34 17.59
N LYS A 157 2.92 7.07 18.15
CA LYS A 157 2.79 6.64 19.55
C LYS A 157 3.45 5.29 19.81
N ALA A 158 3.30 4.34 18.89
CA ALA A 158 3.95 3.03 19.00
C ALA A 158 5.47 3.14 19.02
N MET A 159 6.07 3.94 18.13
CA MET A 159 7.52 4.20 18.13
C MET A 159 8.01 4.91 19.41
N ALA A 160 7.18 5.77 19.99
CA ALA A 160 7.52 6.41 21.27
C ALA A 160 7.51 5.42 22.46
N ARG A 161 6.65 4.39 22.41
CA ARG A 161 6.58 3.31 23.42
C ARG A 161 7.66 2.25 23.23
N ASP A 162 7.96 1.92 21.96
CA ASP A 162 8.95 0.92 21.58
C ASP A 162 9.89 1.48 20.50
N PRO A 163 11.04 2.04 20.91
CA PRO A 163 12.03 2.58 19.99
C PRO A 163 12.64 1.54 19.03
N SER A 164 12.51 0.22 19.29
CA SER A 164 13.00 -0.81 18.38
C SER A 164 12.27 -0.79 17.02
N LEU A 165 11.02 -0.33 16.99
CA LEU A 165 10.22 -0.17 15.78
C LEU A 165 10.80 0.88 14.84
N ILE A 166 11.60 1.83 15.34
CA ILE A 166 12.24 2.87 14.51
C ILE A 166 13.14 2.24 13.45
N LYS A 167 13.81 1.13 13.77
CA LYS A 167 14.65 0.42 12.79
C LYS A 167 13.82 -0.07 11.61
N ILE A 168 12.66 -0.69 11.86
CA ILE A 168 11.74 -1.18 10.82
C ILE A 168 11.20 -0.01 9.99
N MET A 169 10.82 1.07 10.66
CA MET A 169 10.25 2.26 9.99
C MET A 169 11.28 2.95 9.08
N ARG A 170 12.55 3.03 9.50
CA ARG A 170 13.60 3.70 8.74
C ARG A 170 14.18 2.85 7.62
N SER A 171 14.23 1.51 7.78
CA SER A 171 14.78 0.64 6.75
C SER A 171 13.83 0.50 5.57
N PRO A 172 14.27 0.73 4.33
CA PRO A 172 13.52 0.36 3.13
C PRO A 172 13.20 -1.14 3.06
N PHE A 173 14.01 -1.96 3.73
CA PHE A 173 13.89 -3.42 3.85
C PHE A 173 13.17 -3.87 5.14
N GLY A 174 12.44 -2.97 5.80
CA GLY A 174 11.75 -3.29 7.06
C GLY A 174 10.72 -4.43 6.95
N LEU A 175 10.22 -4.72 5.74
CA LEU A 175 9.27 -5.81 5.47
C LEU A 175 9.92 -7.06 4.83
N THR A 176 11.25 -7.16 4.77
CA THR A 176 11.99 -8.30 4.20
C THR A 176 12.81 -9.00 5.29
N PRO A 177 12.19 -9.89 6.10
CA PRO A 177 12.89 -10.58 7.19
C PRO A 177 14.11 -11.34 6.68
N GLY A 178 15.30 -11.06 7.26
CA GLY A 178 16.53 -11.75 6.89
C GLY A 178 17.25 -11.21 5.66
N PHE A 179 16.74 -10.15 5.03
CA PHE A 179 17.39 -9.48 3.90
C PHE A 179 17.48 -7.98 4.14
N ASP A 180 18.67 -7.43 4.03
CA ASP A 180 18.98 -6.01 3.98
C ASP A 180 19.77 -5.75 2.69
N GLY A 181 19.17 -5.07 1.72
CA GLY A 181 19.80 -4.74 0.43
C GLY A 181 20.72 -3.51 0.50
N PRO A 182 21.11 -2.95 -0.65
CA PRO A 182 22.02 -1.81 -0.73
C PRO A 182 21.39 -0.52 -0.20
N ASP A 183 22.23 0.48 0.05
CA ASP A 183 21.77 1.84 0.35
C ASP A 183 20.78 2.33 -0.70
N GLN A 184 19.67 2.87 -0.25
CA GLN A 184 18.60 3.36 -1.11
C GLN A 184 18.70 4.88 -1.32
N PRO A 185 18.29 5.39 -2.51
CA PRO A 185 18.21 6.82 -2.75
C PRO A 185 17.33 7.51 -1.71
N GLY A 186 17.80 8.65 -1.18
CA GLY A 186 17.01 9.43 -0.23
C GLY A 186 15.90 10.22 -0.92
N GLY A 187 14.64 9.88 -0.67
CA GLY A 187 13.46 10.60 -1.20
C GLY A 187 12.98 11.78 -0.34
N MET A 188 13.74 12.17 0.69
CA MET A 188 13.28 13.17 1.68
C MET A 188 13.78 14.60 1.43
N VAL A 189 14.67 14.78 0.46
CA VAL A 189 15.25 16.10 0.13
C VAL A 189 14.86 16.46 -1.29
N PRO A 190 14.34 17.68 -1.53
CA PRO A 190 14.03 18.14 -2.88
C PRO A 190 15.26 18.08 -3.79
N LYS A 191 15.07 17.58 -5.01
CA LYS A 191 16.14 17.49 -6.02
C LYS A 191 15.62 17.86 -7.41
N TYR A 192 16.54 18.33 -8.28
CA TYR A 192 16.22 18.57 -9.68
C TYR A 192 16.46 17.29 -10.49
N GLU A 193 15.45 16.87 -11.22
CA GLU A 193 15.52 15.73 -12.14
C GLU A 193 15.83 16.27 -13.55
N SER A 194 17.08 16.22 -13.95
CA SER A 194 17.54 16.85 -15.19
C SER A 194 16.96 16.22 -16.46
N ASP A 195 16.75 14.90 -16.43
CA ASP A 195 16.15 14.14 -17.53
C ASP A 195 14.62 14.36 -17.67
N LEU A 196 13.97 14.85 -16.61
CA LEU A 196 12.55 15.24 -16.62
C LEU A 196 12.36 16.78 -16.70
N GLY A 197 13.41 17.55 -16.52
CA GLY A 197 13.35 19.02 -16.53
C GLY A 197 12.53 19.63 -15.38
N LYS A 198 12.37 18.92 -14.27
CA LYS A 198 11.48 19.25 -13.15
C LYS A 198 12.14 19.09 -11.79
N TRP A 199 11.60 19.76 -10.79
CA TRP A 199 11.96 19.49 -9.41
C TRP A 199 11.11 18.32 -8.87
N ALA A 200 11.70 17.52 -8.00
CA ALA A 200 11.07 16.46 -7.26
C ALA A 200 11.06 16.80 -5.77
N ALA A 201 9.94 16.53 -5.12
CA ALA A 201 9.69 16.73 -3.69
C ALA A 201 9.40 15.40 -2.99
N PRO A 202 9.59 15.29 -1.68
CA PRO A 202 9.19 14.10 -0.92
C PRO A 202 7.73 13.74 -1.15
N PHE A 203 7.46 12.42 -1.23
CA PHE A 203 6.12 11.87 -1.33
C PHE A 203 5.73 11.20 -0.01
N VAL A 204 4.58 11.59 0.54
CA VAL A 204 4.14 11.17 1.88
C VAL A 204 3.95 9.65 2.02
N MET A 205 3.60 8.96 0.92
CA MET A 205 3.39 7.52 0.93
C MET A 205 4.65 6.69 0.58
N ALA A 206 5.73 7.33 0.15
CA ALA A 206 6.99 6.65 -0.17
C ALA A 206 7.50 5.72 0.95
N PRO A 207 7.39 6.07 2.25
CA PRO A 207 7.85 5.20 3.34
C PRO A 207 7.17 3.84 3.42
N ILE A 208 5.93 3.69 2.96
CA ILE A 208 5.24 2.39 2.89
C ILE A 208 5.42 1.74 1.52
N ASN A 209 5.25 2.50 0.44
CA ASN A 209 5.31 1.96 -0.92
C ASN A 209 6.67 1.33 -1.24
N THR A 210 7.78 2.02 -0.90
CA THR A 210 9.14 1.51 -1.12
C THR A 210 9.37 0.17 -0.43
N LYS A 211 8.85 -0.01 0.79
CA LYS A 211 8.94 -1.28 1.52
C LYS A 211 8.16 -2.40 0.84
N ASN A 212 6.98 -2.10 0.31
CA ASN A 212 6.17 -3.09 -0.42
C ASN A 212 6.85 -3.50 -1.74
N VAL A 213 7.42 -2.56 -2.49
CA VAL A 213 8.19 -2.85 -3.72
C VAL A 213 9.39 -3.76 -3.41
N HIS A 214 10.16 -3.45 -2.38
CA HIS A 214 11.28 -4.31 -1.96
C HIS A 214 10.81 -5.67 -1.44
N ARG A 215 9.66 -5.72 -0.74
CA ARG A 215 9.08 -6.98 -0.29
C ARG A 215 8.61 -7.84 -1.48
N THR A 216 8.02 -7.25 -2.51
CA THR A 216 7.66 -7.95 -3.74
C THR A 216 8.89 -8.57 -4.39
N ASN A 217 9.97 -7.79 -4.56
CA ASN A 217 11.23 -8.30 -5.08
C ASN A 217 11.78 -9.47 -4.25
N PHE A 218 11.80 -9.33 -2.93
CA PHE A 218 12.25 -10.36 -1.98
C PHE A 218 11.43 -11.66 -2.10
N LEU A 219 10.09 -11.55 -2.07
CA LEU A 219 9.20 -12.71 -2.09
C LEU A 219 9.22 -13.46 -3.42
N LEU A 220 9.52 -12.77 -4.52
CA LEU A 220 9.66 -13.36 -5.85
C LEU A 220 11.06 -13.93 -6.13
N GLY A 221 11.98 -13.90 -5.16
CA GLY A 221 13.35 -14.40 -5.31
C GLY A 221 14.28 -13.43 -6.04
N HIS A 222 14.08 -12.15 -5.83
CA HIS A 222 14.89 -11.03 -6.34
C HIS A 222 14.95 -10.90 -7.87
N PRO A 223 13.83 -10.96 -8.61
CA PRO A 223 13.84 -10.79 -10.06
C PRO A 223 14.29 -9.39 -10.52
N TYR A 224 14.33 -8.40 -9.63
CA TYR A 224 14.85 -7.05 -9.91
C TYR A 224 16.35 -6.92 -9.59
N GLY A 225 16.98 -7.97 -9.01
CA GLY A 225 18.31 -7.97 -8.43
C GLY A 225 18.28 -7.76 -6.92
N GLU A 226 19.30 -8.29 -6.22
CA GLU A 226 19.51 -8.01 -4.79
C GLU A 226 20.07 -6.60 -4.56
N ASP A 227 20.69 -6.00 -5.56
CA ASP A 227 21.25 -4.65 -5.60
C ASP A 227 20.25 -3.59 -6.07
N PHE A 228 18.99 -3.96 -6.27
CA PHE A 228 17.91 -3.09 -6.75
C PHE A 228 17.72 -1.84 -5.88
N ARG A 229 17.64 -0.67 -6.53
CA ARG A 229 17.39 0.63 -5.90
C ARG A 229 16.10 1.25 -6.35
N TYR A 230 15.34 1.78 -5.39
CA TYR A 230 14.05 2.38 -5.65
C TYR A 230 13.78 3.59 -4.75
N ASP A 231 13.28 4.70 -5.33
CA ASP A 231 12.76 5.85 -4.60
C ASP A 231 11.48 6.40 -5.22
N GLU A 232 10.70 7.11 -4.42
CA GLU A 232 9.46 7.77 -4.85
C GLU A 232 9.46 9.25 -4.46
N MET A 233 9.05 10.10 -5.40
CA MET A 233 8.90 11.55 -5.18
C MET A 233 7.74 12.11 -5.99
N VAL A 234 7.26 13.30 -5.62
CA VAL A 234 6.27 14.06 -6.38
C VAL A 234 6.98 15.07 -7.27
N LEU A 235 6.63 15.14 -8.55
CA LEU A 235 7.16 16.16 -9.45
C LEU A 235 6.45 17.50 -9.24
N THR A 236 7.24 18.56 -9.25
CA THR A 236 6.76 19.94 -9.29
C THR A 236 7.09 20.60 -10.63
N SER A 237 6.82 21.89 -10.78
CA SER A 237 7.11 22.63 -12.01
C SER A 237 8.62 22.76 -12.26
N PRO A 238 9.07 23.09 -13.48
CA PRO A 238 10.44 23.50 -13.74
C PRO A 238 10.78 24.87 -13.12
N GLY A 239 12.07 25.21 -13.06
CA GLY A 239 12.56 26.52 -12.65
C GLY A 239 12.40 26.83 -11.16
N GLU A 240 12.55 28.11 -10.79
CA GLU A 240 12.52 28.55 -9.40
C GLU A 240 11.15 28.36 -8.72
N ALA A 241 10.06 28.46 -9.47
CA ALA A 241 8.72 28.20 -8.94
C ALA A 241 8.59 26.72 -8.50
N GLY A 242 9.10 25.81 -9.32
CA GLY A 242 9.12 24.38 -8.99
C GLY A 242 10.01 24.06 -7.79
N LYS A 243 11.16 24.70 -7.70
CA LYS A 243 12.07 24.59 -6.54
C LYS A 243 11.38 25.06 -5.25
N ALA A 244 10.72 26.20 -5.31
CA ALA A 244 9.98 26.74 -4.17
C ALA A 244 8.85 25.80 -3.73
N ALA A 245 8.08 25.25 -4.69
CA ALA A 245 7.03 24.27 -4.43
C ALA A 245 7.59 22.97 -3.83
N ALA A 246 8.71 22.47 -4.32
CA ALA A 246 9.36 21.27 -3.80
C ALA A 246 9.86 21.47 -2.35
N ASN A 247 10.43 22.62 -2.03
CA ASN A 247 10.84 22.96 -0.67
C ASN A 247 9.62 23.09 0.27
N ALA A 248 8.54 23.72 -0.20
CA ALA A 248 7.29 23.83 0.59
C ALA A 248 6.70 22.43 0.88
N ALA A 249 6.69 21.53 -0.11
CA ALA A 249 6.25 20.15 0.09
C ALA A 249 7.11 19.41 1.11
N ALA A 250 8.43 19.59 1.09
CA ALA A 250 9.32 19.00 2.09
C ALA A 250 9.06 19.52 3.51
N GLU A 251 8.74 20.80 3.66
CA GLU A 251 8.33 21.35 4.96
C GLU A 251 6.98 20.77 5.43
N MET A 252 6.01 20.60 4.52
CA MET A 252 4.72 19.97 4.84
C MET A 252 4.87 18.53 5.34
N MET A 253 5.90 17.80 4.91
CA MET A 253 6.17 16.44 5.39
C MET A 253 6.43 16.35 6.90
N LYS A 254 6.80 17.44 7.56
CA LYS A 254 6.97 17.49 9.02
C LYS A 254 5.63 17.40 9.76
N ASN A 255 4.55 17.81 9.11
CA ASN A 255 3.18 17.71 9.62
C ASN A 255 2.18 17.58 8.44
N PRO A 256 2.07 16.40 7.82
CA PRO A 256 1.37 16.22 6.54
C PRO A 256 -0.15 16.45 6.63
N PHE A 257 -0.73 16.39 7.82
CA PHE A 257 -2.17 16.62 8.05
C PHE A 257 -2.48 17.99 8.64
N GLY A 258 -1.46 18.82 8.90
CA GLY A 258 -1.63 20.14 9.47
C GLY A 258 -2.18 20.13 10.92
N ALA A 259 -2.76 21.27 11.33
CA ALA A 259 -3.28 21.44 12.68
C ALA A 259 -4.65 20.78 12.91
N LYS A 260 -5.37 20.42 11.83
CA LYS A 260 -6.69 19.80 11.89
C LYS A 260 -6.74 18.59 10.96
N PRO A 261 -6.20 17.44 11.41
CA PRO A 261 -6.30 16.20 10.64
C PRO A 261 -7.78 15.80 10.44
N PRO A 262 -8.12 15.17 9.31
CA PRO A 262 -9.46 14.62 9.11
C PRO A 262 -9.74 13.55 10.16
N LYS A 263 -10.99 13.49 10.65
CA LYS A 263 -11.41 12.50 11.63
C LYS A 263 -11.66 11.14 10.96
N PRO A 264 -11.60 10.03 11.71
CA PRO A 264 -12.02 8.73 11.20
C PRO A 264 -13.43 8.80 10.60
N GLY A 265 -13.57 8.28 9.37
CA GLY A 265 -14.81 8.37 8.59
C GLY A 265 -14.96 9.64 7.75
N GLU A 266 -14.12 10.64 7.94
CA GLU A 266 -14.04 11.81 7.05
C GLU A 266 -13.11 11.52 5.85
N GLY A 267 -13.41 12.14 4.72
CA GLY A 267 -12.63 11.97 3.48
C GLY A 267 -13.27 12.72 2.32
N PRO A 268 -12.85 12.45 1.08
CA PRO A 268 -13.36 13.13 -0.10
C PRO A 268 -14.87 12.92 -0.27
N THR A 269 -15.55 13.99 -0.71
CA THR A 269 -16.97 13.94 -1.12
C THR A 269 -17.18 13.01 -2.31
N PRO A 270 -18.41 12.55 -2.59
CA PRO A 270 -18.70 11.76 -3.80
C PRO A 270 -18.21 12.44 -5.09
N GLU A 271 -18.40 13.75 -5.23
CA GLU A 271 -17.94 14.50 -6.40
C GLU A 271 -16.40 14.53 -6.49
N GLU A 272 -15.70 14.73 -5.40
CA GLU A 272 -14.23 14.69 -5.36
C GLU A 272 -13.70 13.29 -5.71
N ARG A 273 -14.39 12.21 -5.28
CA ARG A 273 -14.03 10.83 -5.63
C ARG A 273 -14.12 10.57 -7.12
N GLU A 274 -15.21 11.03 -7.76
CA GLU A 274 -15.44 10.84 -9.19
C GLU A 274 -14.51 11.71 -10.07
N ASN A 275 -14.14 12.90 -9.59
CA ASN A 275 -13.29 13.86 -10.32
C ASN A 275 -11.82 13.80 -9.92
N GLY A 276 -11.44 12.82 -9.11
CA GLY A 276 -10.06 12.56 -8.74
C GLY A 276 -9.31 11.81 -9.84
N TYR A 277 -8.00 11.77 -9.74
CA TYR A 277 -7.10 11.02 -10.63
C TYR A 277 -5.70 10.95 -10.06
N TYR A 278 -4.87 10.08 -10.64
CA TYR A 278 -3.43 10.06 -10.41
C TYR A 278 -2.68 9.63 -11.67
N ASP A 279 -1.42 10.07 -11.76
CA ASP A 279 -0.49 9.76 -12.82
C ASP A 279 0.91 9.57 -12.22
N VAL A 280 1.41 8.35 -12.27
CA VAL A 280 2.70 7.95 -11.73
C VAL A 280 3.59 7.47 -12.87
N LEU A 281 4.73 8.14 -13.05
CA LEU A 281 5.80 7.75 -13.97
C LEU A 281 6.84 6.92 -13.23
N PHE A 282 7.28 5.84 -13.82
CA PHE A 282 8.45 5.07 -13.42
C PHE A 282 9.53 5.23 -14.48
N VAL A 283 10.73 5.57 -14.05
CA VAL A 283 11.92 5.64 -14.91
C VAL A 283 12.89 4.59 -14.42
N GLY A 284 13.06 3.55 -15.20
CA GLY A 284 13.99 2.46 -14.95
C GLY A 284 15.28 2.60 -15.75
N GLU A 285 16.39 2.19 -15.15
CA GLU A 285 17.71 2.14 -15.77
C GLU A 285 18.36 0.81 -15.47
N THR A 286 18.83 0.11 -16.52
CA THR A 286 19.57 -1.13 -16.40
C THR A 286 21.03 -0.86 -16.03
N GLU A 287 21.78 -1.89 -15.64
CA GLU A 287 23.22 -1.78 -15.43
C GLU A 287 23.97 -1.37 -16.73
N GLY A 288 23.44 -1.75 -17.89
CA GLY A 288 23.96 -1.39 -19.21
C GLY A 288 23.68 0.05 -19.63
N GLY A 289 22.84 0.79 -18.88
CA GLY A 289 22.46 2.18 -19.16
C GLY A 289 21.24 2.33 -20.08
N GLU A 290 20.57 1.22 -20.46
CA GLU A 290 19.29 1.30 -21.16
C GLU A 290 18.24 1.85 -20.20
N THR A 291 17.37 2.73 -20.73
CA THR A 291 16.32 3.37 -19.95
C THR A 291 14.94 2.97 -20.45
N LEU A 292 14.00 2.82 -19.52
CA LEU A 292 12.60 2.53 -19.81
C LEU A 292 11.70 3.44 -19.00
N ARG A 293 10.68 3.99 -19.64
CA ARG A 293 9.61 4.75 -18.96
C ARG A 293 8.34 3.94 -18.96
N TYR A 294 7.68 3.91 -17.81
CA TYR A 294 6.43 3.20 -17.62
C TYR A 294 5.47 4.05 -16.81
N ALA A 295 4.20 4.12 -17.18
CA ALA A 295 3.22 4.93 -16.48
C ALA A 295 2.09 4.08 -15.92
N VAL A 296 1.66 4.43 -14.71
CA VAL A 296 0.41 3.94 -14.12
C VAL A 296 -0.50 5.14 -13.88
N LYS A 297 -1.67 5.12 -14.51
CA LYS A 297 -2.65 6.19 -14.39
C LYS A 297 -3.98 5.61 -13.92
N GLY A 298 -4.63 6.29 -13.02
CA GLY A 298 -5.96 5.91 -12.56
C GLY A 298 -6.93 7.09 -12.59
N ARG A 299 -8.15 6.80 -12.98
CA ARG A 299 -9.30 7.63 -12.76
C ARG A 299 -9.75 7.44 -11.31
N TYR A 300 -10.48 8.38 -10.80
CA TYR A 300 -10.95 8.49 -9.42
C TYR A 300 -9.87 8.94 -8.42
N ASP A 301 -10.31 9.48 -7.30
CA ASP A 301 -9.39 9.89 -6.25
C ASP A 301 -8.62 8.69 -5.68
N PRO A 302 -7.35 8.88 -5.33
CA PRO A 302 -6.55 7.81 -4.75
C PRO A 302 -7.05 7.36 -3.36
N GLY A 303 -7.67 8.28 -2.59
CA GLY A 303 -8.05 8.03 -1.20
C GLY A 303 -9.15 6.98 -1.03
N TYR A 304 -10.27 7.13 -1.74
CA TYR A 304 -11.41 6.21 -1.66
C TYR A 304 -11.84 5.66 -3.02
N GLY A 305 -11.96 6.52 -4.04
CA GLY A 305 -12.55 6.15 -5.31
C GLY A 305 -11.81 5.03 -6.02
N SER A 306 -10.49 5.18 -6.20
CA SER A 306 -9.63 4.16 -6.80
C SER A 306 -9.30 3.04 -5.81
N THR A 307 -8.99 3.38 -4.55
CA THR A 307 -8.64 2.40 -3.51
C THR A 307 -9.75 1.36 -3.27
N SER A 308 -11.03 1.77 -3.24
CA SER A 308 -12.14 0.82 -3.04
C SER A 308 -12.25 -0.21 -4.18
N ARG A 309 -11.95 0.20 -5.41
CA ARG A 309 -11.90 -0.69 -6.57
C ARG A 309 -10.69 -1.63 -6.50
N MET A 310 -9.52 -1.10 -6.16
CA MET A 310 -8.28 -1.89 -6.03
C MET A 310 -8.41 -3.00 -5.00
N ILE A 311 -8.90 -2.70 -3.80
CA ILE A 311 -9.05 -3.72 -2.75
C ILE A 311 -10.14 -4.74 -3.10
N GLY A 312 -11.21 -4.31 -3.77
CA GLY A 312 -12.25 -5.20 -4.28
C GLY A 312 -11.68 -6.20 -5.28
N GLU A 313 -10.93 -5.70 -6.29
CA GLU A 313 -10.28 -6.53 -7.30
C GLU A 313 -9.18 -7.42 -6.70
N THR A 314 -8.46 -6.96 -5.68
CA THR A 314 -7.53 -7.80 -4.93
C THR A 314 -8.24 -8.95 -4.23
N GLY A 315 -9.36 -8.69 -3.54
CA GLY A 315 -10.13 -9.75 -2.88
C GLY A 315 -10.65 -10.81 -3.86
N ILE A 316 -11.16 -10.39 -5.01
CA ILE A 316 -11.58 -11.32 -6.07
C ILE A 316 -10.38 -12.07 -6.65
N GLY A 317 -9.26 -11.39 -6.88
CA GLY A 317 -8.02 -12.00 -7.34
C GLY A 317 -7.50 -13.08 -6.39
N LEU A 318 -7.57 -12.84 -5.08
CA LEU A 318 -7.17 -13.84 -4.06
C LEU A 318 -8.02 -15.11 -4.12
N LEU A 319 -9.32 -15.00 -4.45
CA LEU A 319 -10.20 -16.16 -4.64
C LEU A 319 -9.85 -16.99 -5.87
N GLN A 320 -9.31 -16.36 -6.90
CA GLN A 320 -9.01 -16.97 -8.19
C GLN A 320 -7.54 -17.39 -8.34
N SER A 321 -6.68 -16.99 -7.38
CA SER A 321 -5.25 -17.26 -7.43
C SER A 321 -4.94 -18.69 -6.97
N ASP A 322 -3.98 -19.31 -7.67
CA ASP A 322 -3.35 -20.58 -7.27
C ASP A 322 -2.02 -20.38 -6.51
N ALA A 323 -1.68 -19.13 -6.16
CA ALA A 323 -0.47 -18.84 -5.40
C ALA A 323 -0.49 -19.57 -4.04
N PRO A 324 0.66 -19.99 -3.52
CA PRO A 324 0.73 -20.63 -2.21
C PRO A 324 0.25 -19.69 -1.10
N GLY A 325 -0.17 -20.26 0.03
CA GLY A 325 -0.48 -19.50 1.24
C GLY A 325 0.74 -18.77 1.78
N GLY A 326 0.49 -17.69 2.52
CA GLY A 326 1.51 -16.83 3.12
C GLY A 326 1.08 -15.37 3.15
N ILE A 327 1.93 -14.53 3.73
CA ILE A 327 1.71 -13.08 3.84
C ILE A 327 2.55 -12.38 2.78
N GLY A 328 1.90 -11.76 1.80
CA GLY A 328 2.57 -11.13 0.67
C GLY A 328 2.13 -9.69 0.40
N THR A 329 2.51 -9.23 -0.76
CA THR A 329 2.07 -7.98 -1.37
C THR A 329 1.13 -8.29 -2.54
N PRO A 330 0.32 -7.35 -3.01
CA PRO A 330 -0.46 -7.53 -4.24
C PRO A 330 0.39 -8.00 -5.42
N GLY A 331 1.59 -7.43 -5.59
CA GLY A 331 2.52 -7.81 -6.67
C GLY A 331 3.05 -9.23 -6.53
N SER A 332 3.39 -9.67 -5.32
CA SER A 332 3.96 -11.01 -5.11
C SER A 332 2.93 -12.14 -5.17
N ILE A 333 1.68 -11.89 -4.79
CA ILE A 333 0.61 -12.92 -4.77
C ILE A 333 -0.14 -12.97 -6.12
N LEU A 334 -0.46 -11.82 -6.69
CA LEU A 334 -1.37 -11.71 -7.83
C LEU A 334 -0.68 -11.24 -9.11
N GLY A 335 0.33 -10.35 -8.98
CA GLY A 335 1.13 -9.89 -10.09
C GLY A 335 0.31 -9.41 -11.30
N GLU A 336 0.60 -9.96 -12.48
CA GLU A 336 -0.06 -9.59 -13.73
C GLU A 336 -1.56 -9.89 -13.77
N ALA A 337 -2.02 -10.88 -13.02
CA ALA A 337 -3.45 -11.18 -12.94
C ALA A 337 -4.21 -10.00 -12.31
N LEU A 338 -3.63 -9.35 -11.28
CA LEU A 338 -4.25 -8.15 -10.71
C LEU A 338 -4.16 -6.96 -11.68
N VAL A 339 -3.06 -6.80 -12.40
CA VAL A 339 -2.94 -5.75 -13.45
C VAL A 339 -4.07 -5.87 -14.48
N ALA A 340 -4.35 -7.09 -14.97
CA ALA A 340 -5.43 -7.33 -15.91
C ALA A 340 -6.79 -6.93 -15.33
N ARG A 341 -7.08 -7.33 -14.09
CA ARG A 341 -8.32 -6.98 -13.40
C ARG A 341 -8.47 -5.47 -13.19
N LEU A 342 -7.40 -4.79 -12.79
CA LEU A 342 -7.42 -3.35 -12.56
C LEU A 342 -7.65 -2.54 -13.85
N ARG A 343 -7.09 -3.02 -14.99
CA ARG A 343 -7.37 -2.44 -16.31
C ARG A 343 -8.84 -2.59 -16.68
N GLU A 344 -9.42 -3.77 -16.44
CA GLU A 344 -10.79 -4.09 -16.86
C GLU A 344 -11.84 -3.46 -15.94
N HIS A 345 -11.61 -3.44 -14.62
CA HIS A 345 -12.68 -3.15 -13.65
C HIS A 345 -12.42 -1.92 -12.76
N ALA A 346 -11.20 -1.39 -12.74
CA ALA A 346 -10.83 -0.28 -11.84
C ALA A 346 -10.39 1.00 -12.56
N GLU A 347 -10.44 1.03 -13.88
CA GLU A 347 -10.00 2.16 -14.74
C GLU A 347 -8.55 2.60 -14.42
N VAL A 348 -7.67 1.63 -14.24
CA VAL A 348 -6.22 1.85 -14.05
C VAL A 348 -5.47 1.38 -15.29
N THR A 349 -4.66 2.25 -15.87
CA THR A 349 -3.81 1.90 -17.02
C THR A 349 -2.37 1.63 -16.57
N PHE A 350 -1.70 0.76 -17.31
CA PHE A 350 -0.31 0.35 -17.11
C PHE A 350 0.35 0.33 -18.50
N GLU A 351 1.18 1.31 -18.82
CA GLU A 351 1.63 1.55 -20.18
C GLU A 351 3.10 1.94 -20.23
N VAL A 352 3.81 1.43 -21.26
CA VAL A 352 5.13 1.97 -21.60
C VAL A 352 4.94 3.37 -22.16
N GLU A 353 5.79 4.32 -21.75
CA GLU A 353 5.88 5.66 -22.35
C GLU A 353 7.20 5.77 -23.14
N GLU A 354 7.13 6.27 -24.36
CA GLU A 354 8.27 6.56 -25.24
C GLU A 354 9.01 7.84 -24.85
#